data_7382027209854d92cd0c2fda99405cea
#
_entry.id   7382027209854d92cd0c2fda99405cea
#
_cell.length_a   1.000
_cell.length_b   1.000
_cell.length_c   1.000
_cell.angle_alpha   90.00
_cell.angle_beta   90.00
_cell.angle_gamma   90.00
#
_symmetry.space_group_name_H-M   'P 1'
#
loop_
_entity.id
_entity.type
_entity.pdbx_description
1 polymer ?
#
loop_
_entity_poly.entity_id
_entity_poly.type
_entity_poly.pdbx_seq_one_letter_code
_entity_poly.pdbx_strand_id
1 'polypeptide(L)'
;MVNNETIQLRNLSIGYTTKHGVRVVAEGINGAIRSGELTCLLGPNGVGKSTLLRTLSAFQPILAGDVMINNSLTSNLSPLTSFSDKELSKLIGVVLTEKPDVRNMSVRELVSLGRSPYTGFWGTCSKEDLCIVDEAIEMVGVAELTRRPVHTLSDGERQKVMIAKALAQQTPVIFLDEPTAFLDYPSQVEVLQLLRRISREAQKTIFLSTHDVELALQLADTLWLMSKETGPSTGSGTVSSNGPMAIGTPKELAASGNLSRFIERKGIVFDKETLTIKVIM
;
A
#
# COMPACT_ATOMS: atom_id res chain seq x y z
N MET A 1 -11.94 12.09 -20.03
CA MET A 1 -10.90 11.34 -19.28
C MET A 1 -11.62 10.56 -18.20
N VAL A 2 -11.50 9.25 -18.19
CA VAL A 2 -12.10 8.42 -17.14
C VAL A 2 -11.32 8.75 -15.86
N ASN A 3 -12.04 9.16 -14.81
CA ASN A 3 -11.41 9.45 -13.52
C ASN A 3 -11.04 8.10 -12.86
N ASN A 4 -9.76 7.70 -12.95
CA ASN A 4 -9.25 6.44 -12.39
C ASN A 4 -8.99 6.53 -10.87
N GLU A 5 -9.46 7.58 -10.20
CA GLU A 5 -9.29 7.74 -8.76
C GLU A 5 -10.17 6.75 -8.02
N THR A 6 -9.53 5.85 -7.30
CA THR A 6 -10.22 4.83 -6.48
C THR A 6 -10.39 5.31 -5.05
N ILE A 7 -9.40 6.05 -4.53
CA ILE A 7 -9.45 6.62 -3.18
C ILE A 7 -9.06 8.10 -3.26
N GLN A 8 -9.80 8.94 -2.54
CA GLN A 8 -9.52 10.36 -2.40
C GLN A 8 -9.48 10.74 -0.92
N LEU A 9 -8.41 11.41 -0.50
CA LEU A 9 -8.23 11.95 0.84
C LEU A 9 -8.52 13.45 0.81
N ARG A 10 -9.35 13.92 1.74
CA ARG A 10 -9.74 15.33 1.87
C ARG A 10 -9.45 15.80 3.27
N ASN A 11 -8.42 16.62 3.42
CA ASN A 11 -8.00 17.23 4.68
C ASN A 11 -7.89 16.22 5.83
N LEU A 12 -7.38 15.01 5.52
CA LEU A 12 -7.36 13.87 6.43
C LEU A 12 -6.38 14.11 7.57
N SER A 13 -6.83 13.88 8.80
CA SER A 13 -6.00 13.82 10.01
C SER A 13 -6.00 12.41 10.57
N ILE A 14 -4.81 11.90 10.86
CA ILE A 14 -4.58 10.56 11.39
C ILE A 14 -3.86 10.59 12.72
N GLY A 15 -4.11 9.61 13.57
CA GLY A 15 -3.49 9.51 14.88
C GLY A 15 -4.17 8.50 15.77
N TYR A 16 -3.98 8.60 17.07
CA TYR A 16 -4.46 7.65 18.07
C TYR A 16 -5.27 8.34 19.15
N THR A 17 -6.39 7.74 19.53
CA THR A 17 -7.12 8.10 20.75
C THR A 17 -6.58 7.26 21.90
N THR A 18 -6.03 7.88 22.91
CA THR A 18 -5.48 7.23 24.11
C THR A 18 -6.26 7.66 25.35
N LYS A 19 -6.05 6.99 26.48
CA LYS A 19 -6.64 7.40 27.79
C LYS A 19 -6.21 8.81 28.21
N HIS A 20 -5.11 9.33 27.65
CA HIS A 20 -4.55 10.65 27.98
C HIS A 20 -4.90 11.73 26.93
N GLY A 21 -5.75 11.42 25.95
CA GLY A 21 -6.17 12.34 24.90
C GLY A 21 -5.86 11.84 23.48
N VAL A 22 -6.10 12.71 22.50
CA VAL A 22 -5.84 12.43 21.08
C VAL A 22 -4.38 12.78 20.75
N ARG A 23 -3.65 11.85 20.16
CA ARG A 23 -2.31 12.07 19.61
C ARG A 23 -2.41 12.13 18.09
N VAL A 24 -2.32 13.31 17.52
CA VAL A 24 -2.24 13.50 16.07
C VAL A 24 -0.87 13.08 15.57
N VAL A 25 -0.82 12.30 14.49
CA VAL A 25 0.40 11.83 13.81
C VAL A 25 0.68 12.67 12.57
N ALA A 26 -0.35 12.94 11.79
CA ALA A 26 -0.31 13.85 10.65
C ALA A 26 -1.71 14.44 10.41
N GLU A 27 -1.76 15.66 9.87
CA GLU A 27 -3.00 16.39 9.60
C GLU A 27 -2.94 17.08 8.24
N GLY A 28 -4.11 17.38 7.67
CA GLY A 28 -4.20 18.12 6.42
C GLY A 28 -3.77 17.31 5.19
N ILE A 29 -3.83 15.97 5.24
CA ILE A 29 -3.43 15.10 4.13
C ILE A 29 -4.49 15.19 3.03
N ASN A 30 -4.04 15.58 1.83
CA ASN A 30 -4.84 15.59 0.62
C ASN A 30 -4.14 14.77 -0.45
N GLY A 31 -4.88 13.95 -1.20
CA GLY A 31 -4.30 13.14 -2.26
C GLY A 31 -5.31 12.16 -2.87
N ALA A 32 -4.92 11.53 -3.96
CA ALA A 32 -5.71 10.51 -4.63
C ALA A 32 -4.83 9.29 -4.98
N ILE A 33 -5.40 8.11 -4.83
CA ILE A 33 -4.79 6.84 -5.23
C ILE A 33 -5.61 6.29 -6.39
N ARG A 34 -4.93 5.85 -7.46
CA ARG A 34 -5.56 5.52 -8.74
C ARG A 34 -5.45 4.04 -9.07
N SER A 35 -6.45 3.53 -9.78
CA SER A 35 -6.40 2.17 -10.33
C SER A 35 -5.37 2.08 -11.47
N GLY A 36 -4.77 0.91 -11.63
CA GLY A 36 -3.74 0.67 -12.63
C GLY A 36 -2.36 1.21 -12.26
N GLU A 37 -2.22 1.86 -11.09
CA GLU A 37 -0.96 2.43 -10.60
C GLU A 37 -0.41 1.67 -9.39
N LEU A 38 0.92 1.57 -9.34
CA LEU A 38 1.67 1.21 -8.14
C LEU A 38 2.07 2.50 -7.42
N THR A 39 1.44 2.78 -6.29
CA THR A 39 1.76 3.94 -5.44
C THR A 39 2.60 3.50 -4.24
N CYS A 40 3.76 4.16 -4.04
CA CYS A 40 4.65 3.90 -2.90
C CYS A 40 4.64 5.06 -1.91
N LEU A 41 4.38 4.75 -0.63
CA LEU A 41 4.49 5.67 0.50
C LEU A 41 5.88 5.56 1.12
N LEU A 42 6.65 6.61 1.01
CA LEU A 42 8.00 6.75 1.55
C LEU A 42 8.00 7.67 2.77
N GLY A 43 8.85 7.39 3.71
CA GLY A 43 9.05 8.21 4.89
C GLY A 43 9.93 7.52 5.94
N PRO A 44 10.56 8.28 6.84
CA PRO A 44 11.38 7.72 7.90
C PRO A 44 10.54 6.84 8.86
N ASN A 45 11.24 6.00 9.62
CA ASN A 45 10.56 5.17 10.62
C ASN A 45 9.87 6.05 11.68
N GLY A 46 8.64 5.65 12.06
CA GLY A 46 7.83 6.37 13.05
C GLY A 46 7.24 7.71 12.54
N VAL A 47 7.24 7.99 11.22
CA VAL A 47 6.60 9.18 10.65
C VAL A 47 5.07 9.04 10.57
N GLY A 48 4.55 7.81 10.55
CA GLY A 48 3.11 7.54 10.48
C GLY A 48 2.65 6.73 9.28
N LYS A 49 3.55 6.11 8.49
CA LYS A 49 3.19 5.29 7.32
C LYS A 49 2.15 4.21 7.64
N SER A 50 2.44 3.36 8.63
CA SER A 50 1.51 2.30 9.05
C SER A 50 0.23 2.87 9.68
N THR A 51 0.29 4.04 10.32
CA THR A 51 -0.91 4.73 10.84
C THR A 51 -1.81 5.17 9.69
N LEU A 52 -1.23 5.74 8.62
CA LEU A 52 -1.99 6.10 7.42
C LEU A 52 -2.62 4.87 6.77
N LEU A 53 -1.83 3.81 6.55
CA LEU A 53 -2.35 2.56 5.97
C LEU A 53 -3.48 1.96 6.80
N ARG A 54 -3.34 1.90 8.14
CA ARG A 54 -4.39 1.41 9.05
C ARG A 54 -5.64 2.27 8.99
N THR A 55 -5.50 3.59 8.87
CA THR A 55 -6.65 4.51 8.72
C THR A 55 -7.35 4.30 7.38
N LEU A 56 -6.60 4.19 6.27
CA LEU A 56 -7.15 3.92 4.94
C LEU A 56 -7.81 2.54 4.83
N SER A 57 -7.35 1.57 5.63
CA SER A 57 -7.93 0.22 5.70
C SER A 57 -9.09 0.11 6.70
N ALA A 58 -9.52 1.21 7.28
CA ALA A 58 -10.55 1.26 8.34
C ALA A 58 -10.20 0.45 9.63
N PHE A 59 -8.95 0.02 9.81
CA PHE A 59 -8.49 -0.60 11.06
C PHE A 59 -8.27 0.40 12.18
N GLN A 60 -8.28 1.69 11.85
CA GLN A 60 -8.12 2.79 12.77
C GLN A 60 -9.04 3.94 12.37
N PRO A 61 -9.72 4.59 13.35
CA PRO A 61 -10.65 5.68 13.05
C PRO A 61 -9.93 6.90 12.47
N ILE A 62 -10.63 7.62 11.60
CA ILE A 62 -10.25 8.94 11.09
C ILE A 62 -10.40 9.94 12.25
N LEU A 63 -9.41 10.81 12.47
CA LEU A 63 -9.51 11.86 13.49
C LEU A 63 -10.24 13.10 12.98
N ALA A 64 -9.99 13.51 11.72
CA ALA A 64 -10.69 14.60 11.04
C ALA A 64 -10.53 14.45 9.52
N GLY A 65 -11.37 15.14 8.75
CA GLY A 65 -11.39 15.05 7.28
C GLY A 65 -12.09 13.79 6.80
N ASP A 66 -11.91 13.47 5.50
CA ASP A 66 -12.62 12.37 4.85
C ASP A 66 -11.67 11.50 4.03
N VAL A 67 -11.97 10.20 4.00
CA VAL A 67 -11.48 9.24 3.02
C VAL A 67 -12.66 8.80 2.18
N MET A 68 -12.62 9.12 0.90
CA MET A 68 -13.63 8.74 -0.07
C MET A 68 -13.13 7.55 -0.86
N ILE A 69 -13.94 6.51 -1.00
CA ILE A 69 -13.63 5.33 -1.82
C ILE A 69 -14.64 5.21 -2.96
N ASN A 70 -14.14 4.87 -4.15
CA ASN A 70 -15.01 4.60 -5.28
C ASN A 70 -15.68 3.23 -5.11
N ASN A 71 -16.99 3.26 -4.98
CA ASN A 71 -17.79 2.04 -4.99
C ASN A 71 -17.95 1.58 -6.45
N SER A 72 -17.29 0.48 -6.82
CA SER A 72 -17.35 -0.10 -8.15
C SER A 72 -18.77 -0.42 -8.63
N LEU A 73 -19.73 -0.58 -7.71
CA LEU A 73 -21.14 -0.85 -8.03
C LEU A 73 -21.91 0.41 -8.42
N THR A 74 -21.53 1.59 -7.91
CA THR A 74 -22.26 2.85 -8.12
C THR A 74 -21.49 3.88 -8.92
N SER A 75 -20.19 3.63 -9.18
CA SER A 75 -19.24 4.57 -9.82
C SER A 75 -19.16 5.93 -9.11
N ASN A 76 -19.56 6.00 -7.86
CA ASN A 76 -19.55 7.21 -7.03
C ASN A 76 -18.57 7.05 -5.87
N LEU A 77 -17.91 8.15 -5.53
CA LEU A 77 -17.11 8.26 -4.31
C LEU A 77 -18.04 8.34 -3.09
N SER A 78 -17.86 7.43 -2.14
CA SER A 78 -18.58 7.40 -0.87
C SER A 78 -17.61 7.46 0.30
N PRO A 79 -17.98 8.08 1.43
CA PRO A 79 -17.13 8.11 2.61
C PRO A 79 -16.81 6.70 3.10
N LEU A 80 -15.54 6.44 3.45
CA LEU A 80 -15.10 5.14 3.99
C LEU A 80 -15.94 4.73 5.21
N THR A 81 -16.35 5.69 6.03
CA THR A 81 -17.15 5.49 7.23
C THR A 81 -18.62 5.10 6.97
N SER A 82 -19.09 5.17 5.72
CA SER A 82 -20.45 4.76 5.35
C SER A 82 -20.62 3.26 5.08
N PHE A 83 -19.51 2.52 4.99
CA PHE A 83 -19.51 1.10 4.69
C PHE A 83 -19.45 0.25 5.96
N SER A 84 -20.15 -0.87 5.96
CA SER A 84 -19.98 -1.92 6.97
C SER A 84 -18.67 -2.68 6.78
N ASP A 85 -18.19 -3.36 7.83
CA ASP A 85 -16.97 -4.18 7.76
C ASP A 85 -17.04 -5.24 6.64
N LYS A 86 -18.23 -5.80 6.41
CA LYS A 86 -18.46 -6.78 5.34
C LYS A 86 -18.33 -6.15 3.95
N GLU A 87 -18.77 -4.93 3.75
CA GLU A 87 -18.62 -4.21 2.48
C GLU A 87 -17.17 -3.80 2.29
N LEU A 88 -16.51 -3.27 3.33
CA LEU A 88 -15.08 -2.91 3.29
C LEU A 88 -14.21 -4.11 2.96
N SER A 89 -14.51 -5.29 3.50
CA SER A 89 -13.77 -6.52 3.18
C SER A 89 -13.88 -6.97 1.72
N LYS A 90 -14.83 -6.43 0.97
CA LYS A 90 -14.95 -6.63 -0.50
C LYS A 90 -14.34 -5.49 -1.32
N LEU A 91 -13.98 -4.38 -0.69
CA LEU A 91 -13.39 -3.21 -1.34
C LEU A 91 -11.88 -3.11 -1.10
N ILE A 92 -11.41 -3.54 0.08
CA ILE A 92 -10.03 -3.35 0.51
C ILE A 92 -9.42 -4.68 0.95
N GLY A 93 -8.35 -5.09 0.27
CA GLY A 93 -7.46 -6.16 0.71
C GLY A 93 -6.24 -5.58 1.44
N VAL A 94 -5.74 -6.28 2.46
CA VAL A 94 -4.59 -5.80 3.25
C VAL A 94 -3.57 -6.91 3.42
N VAL A 95 -2.30 -6.55 3.19
CA VAL A 95 -1.13 -7.39 3.49
C VAL A 95 -0.30 -6.65 4.54
N LEU A 96 -0.21 -7.22 5.74
CA LEU A 96 0.55 -6.63 6.84
C LEU A 96 1.98 -7.17 6.85
N THR A 97 2.89 -6.42 7.46
CA THR A 97 4.29 -6.82 7.69
C THR A 97 4.38 -8.03 8.62
N GLU A 98 3.44 -8.16 9.55
CA GLU A 98 3.40 -9.27 10.50
C GLU A 98 3.14 -10.60 9.80
N LYS A 99 4.01 -11.58 10.04
CA LYS A 99 3.90 -12.91 9.45
C LYS A 99 2.98 -13.77 10.33
N PRO A 100 1.86 -14.30 9.78
CA PRO A 100 1.02 -15.21 10.56
C PRO A 100 1.79 -16.51 10.87
N ASP A 101 1.85 -16.90 12.16
CA ASP A 101 2.40 -18.20 12.58
C ASP A 101 1.36 -19.31 12.36
N VAL A 102 1.26 -19.78 11.12
CA VAL A 102 0.33 -20.86 10.72
C VAL A 102 1.13 -22.13 10.45
N ARG A 103 1.12 -23.08 11.38
CA ARG A 103 2.00 -24.27 11.34
C ARG A 103 1.46 -25.40 10.48
N ASN A 104 0.17 -25.64 10.44
CA ASN A 104 -0.44 -26.82 9.81
C ASN A 104 -1.36 -26.44 8.64
N MET A 105 -1.01 -25.41 7.88
CA MET A 105 -1.80 -24.92 6.77
C MET A 105 -0.98 -24.97 5.50
N SER A 106 -1.54 -25.53 4.43
CA SER A 106 -0.96 -25.47 3.09
C SER A 106 -1.10 -24.08 2.47
N VAL A 107 -0.31 -23.81 1.43
CA VAL A 107 -0.43 -22.56 0.64
C VAL A 107 -1.87 -22.36 0.16
N ARG A 108 -2.49 -23.40 -0.41
CA ARG A 108 -3.86 -23.31 -0.92
C ARG A 108 -4.87 -22.96 0.16
N GLU A 109 -4.77 -23.59 1.33
CA GLU A 109 -5.64 -23.27 2.46
C GLU A 109 -5.47 -21.82 2.94
N LEU A 110 -4.22 -21.33 3.02
CA LEU A 110 -3.96 -19.94 3.41
C LEU A 110 -4.55 -18.96 2.38
N VAL A 111 -4.36 -19.20 1.08
CA VAL A 111 -4.93 -18.35 0.02
C VAL A 111 -6.46 -18.40 0.03
N SER A 112 -7.05 -19.57 0.33
CA SER A 112 -8.51 -19.74 0.45
C SER A 112 -9.12 -18.87 1.54
N LEU A 113 -8.38 -18.46 2.59
CA LEU A 113 -8.85 -17.49 3.57
C LEU A 113 -9.17 -16.13 2.95
N GLY A 114 -8.59 -15.79 1.80
CA GLY A 114 -8.96 -14.60 1.03
C GLY A 114 -10.43 -14.60 0.59
N ARG A 115 -11.06 -15.76 0.50
CA ARG A 115 -12.49 -15.90 0.15
C ARG A 115 -13.46 -15.70 1.31
N SER A 116 -12.95 -15.48 2.56
CA SER A 116 -13.79 -15.31 3.76
C SER A 116 -14.93 -14.30 3.60
N PRO A 117 -14.81 -13.16 2.90
CA PRO A 117 -15.93 -12.22 2.70
C PRO A 117 -17.10 -12.79 1.88
N TYR A 118 -16.87 -13.88 1.16
CA TYR A 118 -17.83 -14.50 0.23
C TYR A 118 -18.36 -15.84 0.75
N THR A 119 -17.63 -16.51 1.65
CA THR A 119 -18.06 -17.75 2.26
C THR A 119 -19.11 -17.51 3.35
N GLY A 120 -20.01 -18.49 3.55
CA GLY A 120 -20.98 -18.43 4.63
C GLY A 120 -20.37 -18.68 6.01
N PHE A 121 -21.22 -18.84 7.03
CA PHE A 121 -20.83 -19.06 8.44
C PHE A 121 -19.83 -20.22 8.64
N TRP A 122 -19.92 -21.26 7.83
CA TRP A 122 -19.03 -22.44 7.90
C TRP A 122 -17.69 -22.24 7.18
N GLY A 123 -17.46 -21.10 6.53
CA GLY A 123 -16.19 -20.82 5.83
C GLY A 123 -15.86 -21.74 4.65
N THR A 124 -16.84 -22.51 4.14
CA THR A 124 -16.62 -23.47 3.06
C THR A 124 -16.56 -22.77 1.72
N CYS A 125 -15.45 -22.95 1.00
CA CYS A 125 -15.29 -22.44 -0.36
C CYS A 125 -16.10 -23.27 -1.37
N SER A 126 -16.81 -22.58 -2.27
CA SER A 126 -17.46 -23.17 -3.42
C SER A 126 -16.41 -23.62 -4.48
N LYS A 127 -16.85 -24.31 -5.52
CA LYS A 127 -15.97 -24.65 -6.65
C LYS A 127 -15.44 -23.39 -7.36
N GLU A 128 -16.25 -22.36 -7.46
CA GLU A 128 -15.89 -21.06 -8.05
C GLU A 128 -14.84 -20.35 -7.17
N ASP A 129 -15.01 -20.35 -5.85
CA ASP A 129 -14.01 -19.80 -4.94
C ASP A 129 -12.65 -20.51 -5.09
N LEU A 130 -12.67 -21.84 -5.25
CA LEU A 130 -11.43 -22.61 -5.44
C LEU A 130 -10.74 -22.30 -6.78
N CYS A 131 -11.49 -22.01 -7.85
CA CYS A 131 -10.91 -21.55 -9.12
C CYS A 131 -10.22 -20.19 -8.93
N ILE A 132 -10.87 -19.23 -8.24
CA ILE A 132 -10.29 -17.92 -7.94
C ILE A 132 -9.01 -18.04 -7.09
N VAL A 133 -8.99 -18.99 -6.15
CA VAL A 133 -7.80 -19.29 -5.33
C VAL A 133 -6.66 -19.81 -6.21
N ASP A 134 -6.94 -20.76 -7.11
CA ASP A 134 -5.94 -21.35 -7.99
C ASP A 134 -5.41 -20.29 -8.99
N GLU A 135 -6.26 -19.46 -9.57
CA GLU A 135 -5.87 -18.31 -10.42
C GLU A 135 -4.96 -17.33 -9.67
N ALA A 136 -5.29 -17.00 -8.42
CA ALA A 136 -4.47 -16.10 -7.61
C ALA A 136 -3.08 -16.68 -7.32
N ILE A 137 -2.98 -18.00 -7.08
CA ILE A 137 -1.73 -18.72 -6.87
C ILE A 137 -0.87 -18.73 -8.15
N GLU A 138 -1.48 -18.96 -9.30
CA GLU A 138 -0.80 -18.90 -10.60
C GLU A 138 -0.31 -17.49 -10.93
N MET A 139 -1.12 -16.46 -10.67
CA MET A 139 -0.78 -15.05 -10.94
C MET A 139 0.48 -14.60 -10.20
N VAL A 140 0.71 -15.08 -8.99
CA VAL A 140 1.92 -14.76 -8.22
C VAL A 140 3.09 -15.72 -8.51
N GLY A 141 2.91 -16.77 -9.32
CA GLY A 141 3.95 -17.68 -9.75
C GLY A 141 4.41 -18.64 -8.65
N VAL A 142 3.48 -19.19 -7.84
CA VAL A 142 3.77 -20.16 -6.77
C VAL A 142 2.92 -21.44 -6.87
N ALA A 143 2.50 -21.81 -8.08
CA ALA A 143 1.62 -22.94 -8.32
C ALA A 143 2.22 -24.29 -7.83
N GLU A 144 3.54 -24.47 -7.96
CA GLU A 144 4.25 -25.64 -7.48
C GLU A 144 4.27 -25.77 -5.96
N LEU A 145 4.03 -24.68 -5.23
CA LEU A 145 4.02 -24.65 -3.77
C LEU A 145 2.63 -24.89 -3.15
N THR A 146 1.60 -25.07 -3.97
CA THR A 146 0.18 -25.11 -3.57
C THR A 146 -0.10 -26.04 -2.39
N ARG A 147 0.59 -27.20 -2.33
CA ARG A 147 0.42 -28.22 -1.28
C ARG A 147 1.44 -28.12 -0.15
N ARG A 148 2.45 -27.24 -0.28
CA ARG A 148 3.50 -27.10 0.76
C ARG A 148 2.92 -26.44 2.01
N PRO A 149 3.36 -26.87 3.19
CA PRO A 149 3.05 -26.18 4.44
C PRO A 149 3.67 -24.78 4.46
N VAL A 150 2.91 -23.77 4.86
CA VAL A 150 3.31 -22.34 4.84
C VAL A 150 4.59 -22.09 5.65
N HIS A 151 4.78 -22.79 6.77
CA HIS A 151 5.95 -22.63 7.62
C HIS A 151 7.27 -23.09 6.99
N THR A 152 7.21 -23.83 5.87
CA THR A 152 8.39 -24.34 5.14
C THR A 152 8.83 -23.41 3.99
N LEU A 153 8.10 -22.36 3.76
CA LEU A 153 8.37 -21.39 2.68
C LEU A 153 9.51 -20.44 3.07
N SER A 154 10.31 -20.05 2.07
CA SER A 154 11.19 -18.90 2.20
C SER A 154 10.39 -17.62 2.43
N ASP A 155 11.04 -16.55 2.88
CA ASP A 155 10.37 -15.27 3.13
C ASP A 155 9.78 -14.69 1.83
N GLY A 156 10.49 -14.80 0.69
CA GLY A 156 9.99 -14.35 -0.61
C GLY A 156 8.80 -15.17 -1.12
N GLU A 157 8.86 -16.52 -1.02
CA GLU A 157 7.73 -17.39 -1.35
C GLU A 157 6.52 -17.08 -0.48
N ARG A 158 6.73 -16.91 0.83
CA ARG A 158 5.66 -16.57 1.78
C ARG A 158 5.02 -15.23 1.45
N GLN A 159 5.82 -14.22 1.08
CA GLN A 159 5.31 -12.91 0.69
C GLN A 159 4.42 -13.00 -0.56
N LYS A 160 4.85 -13.76 -1.58
CA LYS A 160 4.03 -14.02 -2.78
C LYS A 160 2.70 -14.71 -2.40
N VAL A 161 2.72 -15.67 -1.48
CA VAL A 161 1.50 -16.34 -0.99
C VAL A 161 0.58 -15.37 -0.24
N MET A 162 1.10 -14.43 0.55
CA MET A 162 0.28 -13.40 1.20
C MET A 162 -0.36 -12.45 0.17
N ILE A 163 0.36 -12.13 -0.91
CA ILE A 163 -0.18 -11.36 -2.03
C ILE A 163 -1.28 -12.16 -2.75
N ALA A 164 -1.06 -13.47 -2.99
CA ALA A 164 -2.09 -14.35 -3.57
C ALA A 164 -3.37 -14.38 -2.74
N LYS A 165 -3.25 -14.46 -1.40
CA LYS A 165 -4.39 -14.36 -0.49
C LYS A 165 -5.17 -13.06 -0.67
N ALA A 166 -4.48 -11.92 -0.78
CA ALA A 166 -5.12 -10.62 -1.01
C ALA A 166 -5.76 -10.54 -2.42
N LEU A 167 -5.17 -11.17 -3.43
CA LEU A 167 -5.75 -11.27 -4.77
C LEU A 167 -7.01 -12.14 -4.81
N ALA A 168 -7.01 -13.27 -4.10
CA ALA A 168 -8.15 -14.17 -3.99
C ALA A 168 -9.36 -13.48 -3.34
N GLN A 169 -9.16 -12.43 -2.56
CA GLN A 169 -10.23 -11.59 -2.02
C GLN A 169 -10.96 -10.76 -3.10
N GLN A 170 -10.38 -10.62 -4.30
CA GLN A 170 -10.95 -9.89 -5.46
C GLN A 170 -11.31 -8.42 -5.18
N THR A 171 -10.63 -7.78 -4.27
CA THR A 171 -10.86 -6.36 -3.97
C THR A 171 -10.27 -5.44 -5.04
N PRO A 172 -10.89 -4.27 -5.33
CA PRO A 172 -10.31 -3.27 -6.23
C PRO A 172 -9.06 -2.61 -5.65
N VAL A 173 -8.92 -2.55 -4.32
CA VAL A 173 -7.82 -1.91 -3.60
C VAL A 173 -7.03 -2.93 -2.80
N ILE A 174 -5.70 -2.84 -2.84
CA ILE A 174 -4.79 -3.64 -2.01
C ILE A 174 -3.80 -2.69 -1.33
N PHE A 175 -3.82 -2.68 -0.01
CA PHE A 175 -2.82 -2.01 0.83
C PHE A 175 -1.78 -2.99 1.33
N LEU A 176 -0.49 -2.62 1.26
CA LEU A 176 0.60 -3.45 1.76
C LEU A 176 1.50 -2.62 2.68
N ASP A 177 1.67 -3.09 3.91
CA ASP A 177 2.58 -2.43 4.87
C ASP A 177 3.94 -3.13 4.83
N GLU A 178 4.95 -2.44 4.27
CA GLU A 178 6.33 -2.90 4.09
C GLU A 178 6.46 -4.31 3.50
N PRO A 179 5.87 -4.59 2.30
CA PRO A 179 5.81 -5.94 1.74
C PRO A 179 7.19 -6.53 1.36
N THR A 180 8.23 -5.72 1.34
CA THR A 180 9.60 -6.13 1.02
C THR A 180 10.49 -6.25 2.25
N ALA A 181 9.94 -6.03 3.45
CA ALA A 181 10.70 -6.16 4.70
C ALA A 181 11.24 -7.59 4.87
N PHE A 182 12.50 -7.69 5.32
CA PHE A 182 13.21 -8.95 5.55
C PHE A 182 13.50 -9.81 4.30
N LEU A 183 13.27 -9.28 3.08
CA LEU A 183 13.64 -9.94 1.84
C LEU A 183 15.05 -9.52 1.40
N ASP A 184 15.76 -10.42 0.73
CA ASP A 184 16.97 -10.08 -0.02
C ASP A 184 16.63 -9.22 -1.25
N TYR A 185 17.61 -8.49 -1.77
CA TYR A 185 17.39 -7.54 -2.85
C TYR A 185 16.72 -8.15 -4.11
N PRO A 186 17.13 -9.33 -4.62
CA PRO A 186 16.42 -9.96 -5.74
C PRO A 186 14.95 -10.23 -5.45
N SER A 187 14.62 -10.76 -4.27
CA SER A 187 13.23 -11.02 -3.87
C SER A 187 12.42 -9.72 -3.71
N GLN A 188 13.03 -8.64 -3.24
CA GLN A 188 12.38 -7.31 -3.18
C GLN A 188 11.98 -6.83 -4.58
N VAL A 189 12.92 -6.92 -5.54
CA VAL A 189 12.67 -6.55 -6.94
C VAL A 189 11.54 -7.39 -7.53
N GLU A 190 11.58 -8.71 -7.35
CA GLU A 190 10.52 -9.62 -7.84
C GLU A 190 9.14 -9.27 -7.28
N VAL A 191 9.03 -9.01 -5.97
CA VAL A 191 7.76 -8.66 -5.32
C VAL A 191 7.23 -7.33 -5.85
N LEU A 192 8.06 -6.30 -5.98
CA LEU A 192 7.62 -5.00 -6.50
C LEU A 192 7.26 -5.06 -7.99
N GLN A 193 7.99 -5.81 -8.81
CA GLN A 193 7.64 -6.05 -10.21
C GLN A 193 6.32 -6.81 -10.33
N LEU A 194 6.10 -7.82 -9.49
CA LEU A 194 4.83 -8.55 -9.41
C LEU A 194 3.67 -7.59 -9.07
N LEU A 195 3.80 -6.76 -8.04
CA LEU A 195 2.78 -5.79 -7.66
C LEU A 195 2.49 -4.78 -8.77
N ARG A 196 3.53 -4.28 -9.45
CA ARG A 196 3.38 -3.39 -10.61
C ARG A 196 2.66 -4.07 -11.77
N ARG A 197 2.97 -5.31 -12.05
CA ARG A 197 2.26 -6.11 -13.06
C ARG A 197 0.79 -6.27 -12.71
N ILE A 198 0.49 -6.66 -11.46
CA ILE A 198 -0.88 -6.83 -10.97
C ILE A 198 -1.67 -5.51 -11.06
N SER A 199 -1.08 -4.37 -10.69
CA SER A 199 -1.77 -3.09 -10.78
C SER A 199 -2.22 -2.81 -12.22
N ARG A 200 -1.37 -3.07 -13.20
CA ARG A 200 -1.63 -2.77 -14.62
C ARG A 200 -2.53 -3.79 -15.31
N GLU A 201 -2.24 -5.08 -15.17
CA GLU A 201 -2.98 -6.13 -15.86
C GLU A 201 -4.36 -6.37 -15.25
N ALA A 202 -4.47 -6.36 -13.92
CA ALA A 202 -5.74 -6.55 -13.22
C ALA A 202 -6.42 -5.21 -12.85
N GLN A 203 -5.88 -4.06 -13.32
CA GLN A 203 -6.40 -2.71 -13.03
C GLN A 203 -6.67 -2.48 -11.52
N LYS A 204 -5.81 -3.05 -10.66
CA LYS A 204 -5.90 -2.90 -9.22
C LYS A 204 -5.28 -1.58 -8.77
N THR A 205 -5.83 -1.03 -7.71
CA THR A 205 -5.23 0.07 -6.96
C THR A 205 -4.28 -0.53 -5.93
N ILE A 206 -2.98 -0.33 -6.11
CA ILE A 206 -1.96 -0.86 -5.18
C ILE A 206 -1.27 0.31 -4.49
N PHE A 207 -1.36 0.35 -3.16
CA PHE A 207 -0.70 1.33 -2.33
C PHE A 207 0.12 0.62 -1.25
N LEU A 208 1.42 0.82 -1.25
CA LEU A 208 2.31 0.17 -0.30
C LEU A 208 3.21 1.17 0.44
N SER A 209 3.54 0.86 1.69
CA SER A 209 4.62 1.54 2.40
C SER A 209 5.95 0.84 2.14
N THR A 210 7.01 1.60 2.02
CA THR A 210 8.39 1.07 1.95
C THR A 210 9.38 2.09 2.48
N HIS A 211 10.56 1.62 2.86
CA HIS A 211 11.72 2.44 3.17
C HIS A 211 12.81 2.35 2.09
N ASP A 212 12.61 1.48 1.09
CA ASP A 212 13.52 1.36 -0.05
C ASP A 212 13.21 2.44 -1.09
N VAL A 213 13.96 3.53 -1.01
CA VAL A 213 13.79 4.69 -1.89
C VAL A 213 14.21 4.36 -3.33
N GLU A 214 15.30 3.60 -3.52
CA GLU A 214 15.83 3.30 -4.84
C GLU A 214 14.86 2.45 -5.67
N LEU A 215 14.32 1.39 -5.09
CA LEU A 215 13.34 0.56 -5.76
C LEU A 215 12.02 1.30 -6.00
N ALA A 216 11.60 2.14 -5.06
CA ALA A 216 10.41 2.96 -5.25
C ALA A 216 10.57 3.97 -6.40
N LEU A 217 11.74 4.61 -6.54
CA LEU A 217 12.05 5.52 -7.65
C LEU A 217 12.00 4.83 -9.02
N GLN A 218 12.38 3.56 -9.09
CA GLN A 218 12.44 2.79 -10.34
C GLN A 218 11.11 2.16 -10.73
N LEU A 219 10.30 1.74 -9.76
CA LEU A 219 9.15 0.87 -10.00
C LEU A 219 7.81 1.53 -9.74
N ALA A 220 7.73 2.56 -8.88
CA ALA A 220 6.46 3.23 -8.60
C ALA A 220 6.02 4.14 -9.75
N ASP A 221 4.72 4.20 -9.97
CA ASP A 221 4.09 5.16 -10.87
C ASP A 221 3.88 6.51 -10.13
N THR A 222 3.50 6.44 -8.87
CA THR A 222 3.30 7.61 -7.99
C THR A 222 4.00 7.39 -6.64
N LEU A 223 4.64 8.44 -6.12
CA LEU A 223 5.25 8.47 -4.81
C LEU A 223 4.50 9.41 -3.88
N TRP A 224 4.35 9.00 -2.62
CA TRP A 224 3.90 9.81 -1.51
C TRP A 224 5.06 9.95 -0.52
N LEU A 225 5.59 11.16 -0.37
CA LEU A 225 6.71 11.45 0.54
C LEU A 225 6.15 12.03 1.83
N MET A 226 6.24 11.26 2.91
CA MET A 226 5.78 11.68 4.24
C MET A 226 6.96 12.14 5.09
N SER A 227 6.92 13.39 5.61
CA SER A 227 7.97 13.97 6.44
C SER A 227 7.42 14.43 7.79
N LYS A 228 8.31 14.55 8.79
CA LYS A 228 7.95 15.08 10.13
C LYS A 228 7.87 16.61 10.18
N GLU A 229 8.29 17.30 9.14
CA GLU A 229 8.34 18.76 9.12
C GLU A 229 6.95 19.34 8.90
N THR A 230 6.27 19.64 10.00
CA THR A 230 5.11 20.53 10.08
C THR A 230 5.59 21.93 10.46
N GLY A 231 6.22 22.65 9.54
CA GLY A 231 6.66 24.02 9.78
C GLY A 231 6.42 24.90 8.56
N PRO A 232 5.99 26.18 8.73
CA PRO A 232 5.91 27.12 7.62
C PRO A 232 7.33 27.35 7.09
N SER A 233 7.58 26.99 5.83
CA SER A 233 8.82 27.33 5.14
C SER A 233 8.89 28.86 5.00
N THR A 234 9.67 29.52 5.86
CA THR A 234 10.15 30.89 5.65
C THR A 234 11.13 30.89 4.48
N GLY A 235 10.63 31.11 3.29
CA GLY A 235 11.43 31.22 2.07
C GLY A 235 10.53 31.52 0.88
N SER A 236 10.64 32.75 0.34
CA SER A 236 9.87 33.24 -0.80
C SER A 236 10.03 32.36 -2.04
N GLY A 237 8.98 31.66 -2.39
CA GLY A 237 8.84 30.90 -3.62
C GLY A 237 7.48 30.23 -3.59
N THR A 238 6.67 30.45 -4.62
CA THR A 238 5.33 29.90 -4.80
C THR A 238 5.31 28.38 -4.56
N VAL A 239 5.04 27.98 -3.31
CA VAL A 239 4.86 26.59 -2.91
C VAL A 239 3.38 26.38 -2.70
N SER A 240 2.78 25.52 -3.52
CA SER A 240 1.47 24.96 -3.23
C SER A 240 1.53 24.36 -1.82
N SER A 241 0.72 24.90 -0.92
CA SER A 241 0.61 24.50 0.48
C SER A 241 -0.04 23.11 0.59
N ASN A 242 0.70 22.07 0.24
CA ASN A 242 0.28 20.71 0.49
C ASN A 242 0.93 20.28 1.80
N GLY A 243 0.13 20.09 2.83
CA GLY A 243 0.42 19.55 4.15
C GLY A 243 1.72 18.71 4.35
N PRO A 244 1.80 17.79 5.31
CA PRO A 244 3.01 17.03 5.64
C PRO A 244 3.46 16.04 4.56
N MET A 245 2.87 16.12 3.36
CA MET A 245 3.03 15.12 2.30
C MET A 245 3.25 15.75 0.92
N ALA A 246 4.29 15.30 0.19
CA ALA A 246 4.48 15.62 -1.22
C ALA A 246 4.09 14.40 -2.07
N ILE A 247 3.27 14.62 -3.10
CA ILE A 247 2.71 13.57 -3.96
C ILE A 247 3.01 13.90 -5.41
N GLY A 248 3.42 12.91 -6.19
CA GLY A 248 3.66 13.04 -7.62
C GLY A 248 4.42 11.85 -8.19
N THR A 249 4.65 11.86 -9.48
CA THR A 249 5.54 10.90 -10.13
C THR A 249 6.99 11.13 -9.67
N PRO A 250 7.87 10.13 -9.76
CA PRO A 250 9.29 10.31 -9.43
C PRO A 250 9.93 11.52 -10.15
N LYS A 251 9.60 11.73 -11.42
CA LYS A 251 10.11 12.86 -12.22
C LYS A 251 9.60 14.22 -11.73
N GLU A 252 8.32 14.35 -11.43
CA GLU A 252 7.72 15.59 -10.91
C GLU A 252 8.31 15.95 -9.55
N LEU A 253 8.48 14.96 -8.66
CA LEU A 253 9.06 15.18 -7.34
C LEU A 253 10.56 15.49 -7.39
N ALA A 254 11.29 14.97 -8.40
CA ALA A 254 12.68 15.36 -8.66
C ALA A 254 12.77 16.81 -9.18
N ALA A 255 11.92 17.17 -10.14
CA ALA A 255 11.90 18.51 -10.73
C ALA A 255 11.53 19.59 -9.70
N SER A 256 10.54 19.30 -8.83
CA SER A 256 10.13 20.21 -7.75
C SER A 256 11.13 20.30 -6.58
N GLY A 257 12.18 19.45 -6.57
CA GLY A 257 13.15 19.39 -5.48
C GLY A 257 12.68 18.69 -4.22
N ASN A 258 11.48 18.13 -4.20
CA ASN A 258 10.96 17.41 -3.04
C ASN A 258 11.77 16.13 -2.75
N LEU A 259 12.21 15.39 -3.79
CA LEU A 259 13.08 14.24 -3.62
C LEU A 259 14.45 14.61 -3.07
N SER A 260 15.07 15.70 -3.55
CA SER A 260 16.33 16.17 -2.99
C SER A 260 16.20 16.47 -1.49
N ARG A 261 15.18 17.22 -1.08
CA ARG A 261 14.93 17.50 0.35
C ARG A 261 14.67 16.23 1.16
N PHE A 262 14.01 15.25 0.56
CA PHE A 262 13.68 13.99 1.23
C PHE A 262 14.89 13.06 1.37
N ILE A 263 15.78 13.00 0.36
CA ILE A 263 16.89 12.04 0.27
C ILE A 263 18.19 12.62 0.79
N GLU A 264 18.53 13.87 0.41
CA GLU A 264 19.86 14.43 0.63
C GLU A 264 20.17 14.64 2.12
N ARG A 265 21.32 14.14 2.51
CA ARG A 265 21.92 14.24 3.86
C ARG A 265 23.43 14.38 3.67
N LYS A 266 24.16 14.65 4.79
CA LYS A 266 25.62 14.70 4.76
C LYS A 266 26.18 13.39 4.16
N GLY A 267 26.89 13.50 3.03
CA GLY A 267 27.47 12.36 2.32
C GLY A 267 26.49 11.62 1.39
N ILE A 268 25.22 12.07 1.25
CA ILE A 268 24.24 11.49 0.31
C ILE A 268 23.72 12.58 -0.60
N VAL A 269 23.84 12.37 -1.92
CA VAL A 269 23.38 13.29 -2.97
C VAL A 269 22.41 12.58 -3.88
N PHE A 270 21.38 13.29 -4.32
CA PHE A 270 20.39 12.81 -5.27
C PHE A 270 20.60 13.43 -6.65
N ASP A 271 20.79 12.58 -7.64
CA ASP A 271 20.89 12.98 -9.04
C ASP A 271 19.48 13.04 -9.66
N LYS A 272 19.01 14.26 -9.93
CA LYS A 272 17.65 14.52 -10.43
C LYS A 272 17.43 14.05 -11.87
N GLU A 273 18.49 13.97 -12.68
CA GLU A 273 18.39 13.57 -14.09
C GLU A 273 18.30 12.06 -14.23
N THR A 274 19.12 11.36 -13.47
CA THR A 274 19.16 9.89 -13.50
C THR A 274 18.28 9.22 -12.46
N LEU A 275 17.68 9.99 -11.53
CA LEU A 275 16.90 9.51 -10.38
C LEU A 275 17.70 8.52 -9.51
N THR A 276 19.00 8.74 -9.33
CA THR A 276 19.88 7.86 -8.57
C THR A 276 20.42 8.52 -7.31
N ILE A 277 20.71 7.69 -6.32
CA ILE A 277 21.30 8.12 -5.05
C ILE A 277 22.79 7.80 -5.08
N LYS A 278 23.63 8.79 -4.75
CA LYS A 278 25.09 8.66 -4.71
C LYS A 278 25.62 8.94 -3.32
N VAL A 279 26.56 8.13 -2.87
CA VAL A 279 27.29 8.37 -1.62
C VAL A 279 28.60 9.07 -1.97
N ILE A 280 28.84 10.24 -1.33
CA ILE A 280 30.07 11.02 -1.48
C ILE A 280 30.89 10.82 -0.20
N MET A 281 32.13 10.40 -0.36
CA MET A 281 33.08 10.26 0.76
C MET A 281 33.70 11.61 1.12
#